data_547b498b8f914792feb1452b41de8b5f
#
_entry.id   547b498b8f914792feb1452b41de8b5f
#
_cell.length_a   1.000
_cell.length_b   1.000
_cell.length_c   1.000
_cell.angle_alpha   90.00
_cell.angle_beta   90.00
_cell.angle_gamma   90.00
#
_symmetry.space_group_name_H-M   'P 1'
#
loop_
_entity.id
_entity.type
_entity.pdbx_description
1 polymer ?
#
loop_
_entity_poly.entity_id
_entity_poly.type
_entity_poly.pdbx_seq_one_letter_code
_entity_poly.pdbx_strand_id
1 'polypeptide(L)'
;MDYHKVHFELKELHPWKDLLIYELGELDFESFEDTEDGFNGYVPSASFKEDAIQTLNEKYKEHISKVDTEFIKGQNWNANWESNFQPVTIENRLMIKAPFHETDEKFDLVVEIQPKMSFGTGHHQTTRLISNFLLDEKSIPENVLDMGCGTGVLAIIAKKLGAKHLVGIDIEDWAYENSIENAERNDCADIQFYLGGVEKIPNSKFGLILANINKNILLQQMETYFNRLEKDGQLVLSGFFQSDVQDLVTFGGKLGFSYVKENNDENWAMLVLKK
;
A
#
# COMPACT_ATOMS: atom_id res chain seq x y z
N MET A 1 4.98 21.98 7.93
CA MET A 1 5.38 22.91 9.00
C MET A 1 6.76 23.42 8.66
N ASP A 2 7.04 24.70 8.88
CA ASP A 2 8.35 25.30 8.64
C ASP A 2 9.24 25.09 9.85
N TYR A 3 10.55 24.89 9.63
CA TYR A 3 11.52 24.67 10.69
C TYR A 3 12.71 25.64 10.57
N HIS A 4 13.41 25.82 11.67
CA HIS A 4 14.77 26.34 11.66
C HIS A 4 15.72 25.22 12.04
N LYS A 5 16.75 25.06 11.22
CA LYS A 5 17.92 24.22 11.52
C LYS A 5 18.98 25.14 12.12
N VAL A 6 19.48 24.80 13.27
CA VAL A 6 20.60 25.49 13.93
C VAL A 6 21.75 24.53 14.01
N HIS A 7 22.83 24.86 13.30
CA HIS A 7 24.08 24.10 13.36
C HIS A 7 25.01 24.69 14.44
N PHE A 8 25.46 23.82 15.32
CA PHE A 8 26.45 24.14 16.34
C PHE A 8 27.77 23.42 16.02
N GLU A 9 28.80 24.18 15.64
CA GLU A 9 30.15 23.68 15.50
C GLU A 9 30.85 23.77 16.87
N LEU A 10 31.42 22.67 17.37
CA LEU A 10 31.99 22.56 18.69
C LEU A 10 33.50 22.36 18.61
N LYS A 11 34.24 23.00 19.53
CA LYS A 11 35.71 22.79 19.69
C LYS A 11 36.03 21.42 20.23
N GLU A 12 35.14 20.87 21.09
CA GLU A 12 35.19 19.51 21.66
C GLU A 12 33.75 18.98 21.76
N LEU A 13 33.51 17.76 21.24
CA LEU A 13 32.18 17.21 21.20
C LEU A 13 31.65 16.83 22.59
N HIS A 14 32.48 16.14 23.40
CA HIS A 14 32.11 15.70 24.74
C HIS A 14 32.74 16.54 25.82
N PRO A 15 31.99 16.89 26.89
CA PRO A 15 30.58 16.60 27.14
C PRO A 15 29.59 17.63 26.58
N TRP A 16 30.09 18.62 25.82
CA TRP A 16 29.36 19.86 25.49
C TRP A 16 28.15 19.62 24.57
N LYS A 17 28.25 18.68 23.67
CA LYS A 17 27.14 18.29 22.78
C LYS A 17 25.92 17.84 23.59
N ASP A 18 26.10 16.91 24.52
CA ASP A 18 25.00 16.34 25.30
C ASP A 18 24.30 17.44 26.16
N LEU A 19 25.12 18.34 26.73
CA LEU A 19 24.63 19.44 27.52
C LEU A 19 23.82 20.47 26.69
N LEU A 20 24.33 20.81 25.48
CA LEU A 20 23.63 21.70 24.55
C LEU A 20 22.33 21.10 24.02
N ILE A 21 22.32 19.81 23.69
CA ILE A 21 21.12 19.09 23.29
C ILE A 21 20.05 19.14 24.39
N TYR A 22 20.44 18.94 25.64
CA TYR A 22 19.54 19.06 26.77
C TYR A 22 18.92 20.48 26.89
N GLU A 23 19.75 21.53 26.83
CA GLU A 23 19.25 22.92 26.91
C GLU A 23 18.41 23.33 25.70
N LEU A 24 18.73 22.84 24.52
CA LEU A 24 17.92 23.05 23.31
C LEU A 24 16.56 22.31 23.37
N GLY A 25 16.50 21.15 24.01
CA GLY A 25 15.24 20.47 24.30
C GLY A 25 14.26 21.33 25.12
N GLU A 26 14.78 22.12 26.09
CA GLU A 26 13.99 23.08 26.87
C GLU A 26 13.55 24.32 26.04
N LEU A 27 14.10 24.50 24.85
CA LEU A 27 13.77 25.55 23.88
C LEU A 27 12.91 25.03 22.71
N ASP A 28 12.18 23.93 22.91
CA ASP A 28 11.29 23.31 21.92
C ASP A 28 11.98 22.72 20.69
N PHE A 29 13.28 22.41 20.73
CA PHE A 29 13.92 21.63 19.69
C PHE A 29 13.46 20.18 19.73
N GLU A 30 13.02 19.65 18.58
CA GLU A 30 12.35 18.35 18.49
C GLU A 30 13.27 17.21 18.03
N SER A 31 14.34 17.54 17.27
CA SER A 31 15.26 16.54 16.76
C SER A 31 16.67 17.07 16.61
N PHE A 32 17.63 16.13 16.64
CA PHE A 32 19.06 16.42 16.55
C PHE A 32 19.74 15.43 15.62
N GLU A 33 20.71 15.94 14.84
CA GLU A 33 21.48 15.14 13.87
C GLU A 33 22.97 15.44 14.08
N ASP A 34 23.79 14.40 14.20
CA ASP A 34 25.22 14.50 14.37
C ASP A 34 25.91 14.97 13.09
N THR A 35 26.91 15.84 13.21
CA THR A 35 27.84 16.23 12.15
C THR A 35 29.27 15.91 12.56
N GLU A 36 30.22 15.99 11.62
CA GLU A 36 31.64 15.74 11.91
C GLU A 36 32.23 16.73 12.92
N ASP A 37 31.73 17.96 12.93
CA ASP A 37 32.22 19.09 13.70
C ASP A 37 31.30 19.54 14.84
N GLY A 38 30.14 18.86 15.01
CA GLY A 38 29.16 19.23 16.03
C GLY A 38 27.82 18.53 15.86
N PHE A 39 26.75 19.32 15.74
CA PHE A 39 25.40 18.78 15.50
C PHE A 39 24.44 19.84 14.94
N ASN A 40 23.41 19.39 14.29
CA ASN A 40 22.24 20.18 13.89
C ASN A 40 21.11 19.95 14.88
N GLY A 41 20.45 21.02 15.32
CA GLY A 41 19.18 20.98 16.03
C GLY A 41 18.06 21.53 15.15
N TYR A 42 16.86 20.96 15.26
CA TYR A 42 15.69 21.36 14.48
C TYR A 42 14.56 21.79 15.40
N VAL A 43 14.01 22.99 15.15
CA VAL A 43 12.93 23.58 15.93
C VAL A 43 11.83 24.12 15.00
N PRO A 44 10.53 23.92 15.32
CA PRO A 44 9.44 24.54 14.57
C PRO A 44 9.60 26.07 14.52
N SER A 45 9.39 26.67 13.34
CA SER A 45 9.55 28.13 13.17
C SER A 45 8.67 28.95 14.12
N ALA A 46 7.54 28.41 14.56
CA ALA A 46 6.66 29.06 15.54
C ALA A 46 7.28 29.14 16.94
N SER A 47 8.17 28.19 17.29
CA SER A 47 8.87 28.14 18.59
C SER A 47 10.27 28.72 18.54
N PHE A 48 10.81 29.03 17.34
CA PHE A 48 12.17 29.53 17.17
C PHE A 48 12.34 30.92 17.81
N LYS A 49 13.37 31.04 18.65
CA LYS A 49 13.71 32.29 19.36
C LYS A 49 15.20 32.58 19.14
N GLU A 50 15.50 33.51 18.24
CA GLU A 50 16.88 33.88 17.92
C GLU A 50 17.67 34.38 19.15
N ASP A 51 17.04 35.18 20.01
CA ASP A 51 17.66 35.71 21.24
C ASP A 51 18.06 34.56 22.21
N ALA A 52 17.30 33.46 22.26
CA ALA A 52 17.64 32.31 23.09
C ALA A 52 18.89 31.60 22.55
N ILE A 53 19.01 31.46 21.23
CA ILE A 53 20.21 30.86 20.58
C ILE A 53 21.44 31.75 20.80
N GLN A 54 21.29 33.08 20.70
CA GLN A 54 22.41 34.03 20.98
C GLN A 54 22.81 33.92 22.45
N THR A 55 21.87 33.84 23.37
CA THR A 55 22.15 33.68 24.80
C THR A 55 22.91 32.37 25.09
N LEU A 56 22.49 31.25 24.43
CA LEU A 56 23.16 29.98 24.57
C LEU A 56 24.57 30.03 23.98
N ASN A 57 24.75 30.65 22.85
CA ASN A 57 26.06 30.83 22.23
C ASN A 57 27.02 31.66 23.14
N GLU A 58 26.56 32.76 23.71
CA GLU A 58 27.37 33.54 24.68
C GLU A 58 27.71 32.74 25.94
N LYS A 59 26.76 31.95 26.48
CA LYS A 59 26.96 31.11 27.64
C LYS A 59 28.06 30.07 27.43
N TYR A 60 28.14 29.49 26.23
CA TYR A 60 29.06 28.43 25.85
C TYR A 60 30.13 28.82 24.85
N LYS A 61 30.44 30.13 24.68
CA LYS A 61 31.38 30.67 23.69
C LYS A 61 32.79 30.11 23.74
N GLU A 62 33.21 29.56 24.88
CA GLU A 62 34.52 28.90 24.99
C GLU A 62 34.54 27.53 24.34
N HIS A 63 33.37 26.93 24.13
CA HIS A 63 33.19 25.57 23.61
C HIS A 63 32.53 25.52 22.23
N ILE A 64 31.80 26.55 21.86
CA ILE A 64 31.19 26.69 20.52
C ILE A 64 32.16 27.45 19.62
N SER A 65 32.44 26.93 18.44
CA SER A 65 33.23 27.59 17.40
C SER A 65 32.36 28.49 16.52
N LYS A 66 31.18 27.98 16.17
CA LYS A 66 30.26 28.67 15.25
C LYS A 66 28.82 28.22 15.47
N VAL A 67 27.87 29.12 15.23
CA VAL A 67 26.43 28.81 15.15
C VAL A 67 25.91 29.40 13.85
N ASP A 68 25.31 28.55 13.05
CA ASP A 68 24.61 28.91 11.82
C ASP A 68 23.14 28.56 11.89
N THR A 69 22.27 29.43 11.41
CA THR A 69 20.82 29.17 11.35
C THR A 69 20.34 29.18 9.92
N GLU A 70 19.58 28.18 9.55
CA GLU A 70 18.98 28.03 8.23
C GLU A 70 17.46 27.86 8.37
N PHE A 71 16.70 28.65 7.63
CA PHE A 71 15.25 28.44 7.53
C PHE A 71 14.94 27.30 6.55
N ILE A 72 14.26 26.27 7.03
CA ILE A 72 13.78 25.16 6.22
C ILE A 72 12.29 25.36 6.00
N LYS A 73 11.93 25.74 4.79
CA LYS A 73 10.53 25.80 4.39
C LYS A 73 9.94 24.39 4.39
N GLY A 74 8.88 24.20 5.14
CA GLY A 74 8.15 22.94 5.17
C GLY A 74 7.68 22.58 3.76
N GLN A 75 8.19 21.48 3.23
CA GLN A 75 7.65 20.92 2.01
C GLN A 75 6.38 20.16 2.34
N ASN A 76 5.34 20.40 1.59
CA ASN A 76 4.18 19.53 1.62
C ASN A 76 4.51 18.24 0.84
N TRP A 77 5.17 17.30 1.53
CA TRP A 77 5.56 16.02 0.95
C TRP A 77 4.36 15.26 0.38
N ASN A 78 3.18 15.43 1.01
CA ASN A 78 1.95 14.83 0.53
C ASN A 78 1.56 15.41 -0.84
N ALA A 79 1.58 16.73 -1.02
CA ALA A 79 1.28 17.35 -2.32
C ALA A 79 2.29 16.95 -3.41
N ASN A 80 3.59 16.87 -3.07
CA ASN A 80 4.59 16.38 -4.00
C ASN A 80 4.39 14.90 -4.36
N TRP A 81 4.02 14.08 -3.39
CA TRP A 81 3.72 12.68 -3.62
C TRP A 81 2.44 12.53 -4.47
N GLU A 82 1.36 13.22 -4.12
CA GLU A 82 0.08 13.20 -4.86
C GLU A 82 0.27 13.63 -6.31
N SER A 83 1.08 14.66 -6.59
CA SER A 83 1.35 15.13 -7.96
C SER A 83 2.14 14.13 -8.81
N ASN A 84 2.91 13.24 -8.18
CA ASN A 84 3.68 12.19 -8.86
C ASN A 84 2.96 10.84 -8.91
N PHE A 85 1.88 10.67 -8.12
CA PHE A 85 1.09 9.45 -8.11
C PHE A 85 0.10 9.48 -9.28
N GLN A 86 0.37 8.70 -10.33
CA GLN A 86 -0.44 8.71 -11.54
C GLN A 86 -1.60 7.69 -11.44
N PRO A 87 -2.77 7.96 -12.04
CA PRO A 87 -3.81 6.94 -12.17
C PRO A 87 -3.34 5.79 -13.06
N VAL A 88 -3.85 4.61 -12.79
CA VAL A 88 -3.59 3.42 -13.61
C VAL A 88 -4.76 3.21 -14.57
N THR A 89 -4.45 3.07 -15.86
CA THR A 89 -5.46 2.82 -16.89
C THR A 89 -5.23 1.47 -17.57
N ILE A 90 -6.30 0.78 -17.87
CA ILE A 90 -6.30 -0.42 -18.69
C ILE A 90 -7.14 -0.12 -19.92
N GLU A 91 -6.49 0.24 -21.02
CA GLU A 91 -7.11 0.76 -22.22
C GLU A 91 -8.09 1.90 -21.88
N ASN A 92 -9.25 1.98 -22.56
CA ASN A 92 -10.36 2.87 -22.16
C ASN A 92 -11.41 2.14 -21.29
N ARG A 93 -11.11 0.94 -20.80
CA ARG A 93 -12.04 0.05 -20.10
C ARG A 93 -12.05 0.28 -18.60
N LEU A 94 -10.89 0.51 -17.99
CA LEU A 94 -10.76 0.72 -16.55
C LEU A 94 -9.78 1.82 -16.23
N MET A 95 -10.18 2.71 -15.32
CA MET A 95 -9.29 3.60 -14.60
C MET A 95 -9.33 3.29 -13.10
N ILE A 96 -8.16 3.09 -12.51
CA ILE A 96 -7.97 3.07 -11.04
C ILE A 96 -7.30 4.39 -10.69
N LYS A 97 -7.98 5.22 -9.92
CA LYS A 97 -7.50 6.56 -9.54
C LYS A 97 -7.54 6.76 -8.03
N ALA A 98 -6.71 7.68 -7.53
CA ALA A 98 -6.84 8.17 -6.17
C ALA A 98 -7.91 9.29 -6.06
N PRO A 99 -8.44 9.58 -4.85
CA PRO A 99 -9.45 10.63 -4.66
C PRO A 99 -9.03 12.02 -5.11
N PHE A 100 -7.73 12.32 -5.08
CA PHE A 100 -7.17 13.61 -5.50
C PHE A 100 -6.94 13.73 -7.02
N HIS A 101 -7.22 12.69 -7.81
CA HIS A 101 -7.15 12.77 -9.27
C HIS A 101 -8.47 13.27 -9.86
N GLU A 102 -8.41 14.38 -10.55
CA GLU A 102 -9.49 14.85 -11.43
C GLU A 102 -9.28 14.27 -12.83
N THR A 103 -10.37 13.88 -13.49
CA THR A 103 -10.32 13.41 -14.88
C THR A 103 -11.63 13.69 -15.58
N ASP A 104 -11.51 14.24 -16.79
CA ASP A 104 -12.63 14.39 -17.74
C ASP A 104 -12.69 13.23 -18.74
N GLU A 105 -11.71 12.31 -18.69
CA GLU A 105 -11.65 11.16 -19.57
C GLU A 105 -12.72 10.14 -19.22
N LYS A 106 -13.32 9.55 -20.26
CA LYS A 106 -14.39 8.56 -20.09
C LYS A 106 -13.81 7.15 -20.15
N PHE A 107 -14.05 6.41 -19.10
CA PHE A 107 -13.76 4.98 -19.00
C PHE A 107 -15.06 4.21 -18.78
N ASP A 108 -15.13 2.97 -19.25
CA ASP A 108 -16.29 2.10 -18.99
C ASP A 108 -16.46 1.84 -17.50
N LEU A 109 -15.34 1.73 -16.77
CA LEU A 109 -15.29 1.52 -15.34
C LEU A 109 -14.25 2.44 -14.68
N VAL A 110 -14.66 3.14 -13.62
CA VAL A 110 -13.76 3.92 -12.77
C VAL A 110 -13.82 3.36 -11.34
N VAL A 111 -12.64 3.14 -10.76
CA VAL A 111 -12.47 2.67 -9.37
C VAL A 111 -11.59 3.67 -8.63
N GLU A 112 -12.10 4.20 -7.53
CA GLU A 112 -11.38 5.14 -6.68
C GLU A 112 -10.76 4.39 -5.50
N ILE A 113 -9.44 4.45 -5.37
CA ILE A 113 -8.67 3.78 -4.31
C ILE A 113 -7.89 4.84 -3.53
N GLN A 114 -8.13 4.94 -2.23
CA GLN A 114 -7.29 5.72 -1.33
C GLN A 114 -5.97 4.99 -1.15
N PRO A 115 -4.86 5.51 -1.69
CA PRO A 115 -3.56 4.87 -1.51
C PRO A 115 -3.11 5.07 -0.06
N LYS A 116 -2.84 3.94 0.59
CA LYS A 116 -2.27 3.83 1.93
C LYS A 116 -1.12 2.83 1.87
N MET A 117 -0.76 2.24 3.00
CA MET A 117 0.29 1.21 3.04
C MET A 117 -0.19 -0.16 2.53
N SER A 118 -1.46 -0.29 2.13
CA SER A 118 -2.03 -1.53 1.60
C SER A 118 -1.62 -1.76 0.15
N PHE A 119 -1.38 -3.04 -0.21
CA PHE A 119 -1.16 -3.46 -1.60
C PHE A 119 -2.45 -3.36 -2.41
N GLY A 120 -2.33 -3.11 -3.73
CA GLY A 120 -3.50 -3.10 -4.63
C GLY A 120 -3.94 -1.71 -5.11
N THR A 121 -3.00 -0.76 -5.27
CA THR A 121 -3.28 0.55 -5.88
C THR A 121 -3.41 0.52 -7.41
N GLY A 122 -3.28 -0.67 -8.01
CA GLY A 122 -3.36 -0.86 -9.46
C GLY A 122 -2.00 -0.84 -10.19
N HIS A 123 -0.97 -0.23 -9.62
CA HIS A 123 0.33 -0.04 -10.28
C HIS A 123 1.10 -1.34 -10.50
N HIS A 124 0.94 -2.32 -9.63
CA HIS A 124 1.67 -3.58 -9.73
C HIS A 124 1.12 -4.46 -10.85
N GLN A 125 2.02 -5.15 -11.57
CA GLN A 125 1.70 -6.02 -12.69
C GLN A 125 0.62 -7.05 -12.35
N THR A 126 0.72 -7.67 -11.18
CA THR A 126 -0.22 -8.71 -10.74
C THR A 126 -1.65 -8.19 -10.58
N THR A 127 -1.82 -6.96 -10.11
CA THR A 127 -3.15 -6.31 -10.01
C THR A 127 -3.70 -6.03 -11.41
N ARG A 128 -2.85 -5.53 -12.34
CA ARG A 128 -3.25 -5.30 -13.73
C ARG A 128 -3.65 -6.60 -14.45
N LEU A 129 -2.89 -7.68 -14.25
CA LEU A 129 -3.17 -8.98 -14.85
C LEU A 129 -4.56 -9.51 -14.44
N ILE A 130 -4.89 -9.48 -13.13
CA ILE A 130 -6.20 -9.95 -12.66
C ILE A 130 -7.30 -8.96 -13.06
N SER A 131 -7.04 -7.65 -13.05
CA SER A 131 -8.03 -6.66 -13.54
C SER A 131 -8.36 -6.88 -15.02
N ASN A 132 -7.37 -7.11 -15.88
CA ASN A 132 -7.58 -7.49 -17.28
C ASN A 132 -8.40 -8.78 -17.40
N PHE A 133 -8.08 -9.81 -16.60
CA PHE A 133 -8.86 -11.04 -16.57
C PHE A 133 -10.34 -10.76 -16.28
N LEU A 134 -10.63 -9.97 -15.24
CA LEU A 134 -12.01 -9.64 -14.86
C LEU A 134 -12.74 -8.87 -15.98
N LEU A 135 -12.06 -7.94 -16.64
CA LEU A 135 -12.62 -7.16 -17.75
C LEU A 135 -12.90 -8.02 -19.01
N ASP A 136 -12.15 -9.11 -19.21
CA ASP A 136 -12.28 -10.01 -20.36
C ASP A 136 -13.39 -11.07 -20.16
N GLU A 137 -13.81 -11.31 -18.91
CA GLU A 137 -14.87 -12.27 -18.63
C GLU A 137 -16.23 -11.74 -19.13
N LYS A 138 -16.97 -12.60 -19.82
CA LYS A 138 -18.31 -12.25 -20.33
C LYS A 138 -19.32 -11.96 -19.23
N SER A 139 -19.14 -12.59 -18.09
CA SER A 139 -19.96 -12.40 -16.89
C SER A 139 -19.17 -12.85 -15.68
N ILE A 140 -19.22 -12.05 -14.62
CA ILE A 140 -18.62 -12.41 -13.33
C ILE A 140 -19.63 -13.28 -12.56
N PRO A 141 -19.18 -14.40 -11.94
CA PRO A 141 -20.04 -15.21 -11.06
C PRO A 141 -20.66 -14.38 -9.92
N GLU A 142 -21.84 -14.79 -9.47
CA GLU A 142 -22.55 -14.07 -8.39
C GLU A 142 -21.76 -14.08 -7.08
N ASN A 143 -21.11 -15.20 -6.75
CA ASN A 143 -20.36 -15.40 -5.52
C ASN A 143 -18.85 -15.31 -5.81
N VAL A 144 -18.17 -14.31 -5.27
CA VAL A 144 -16.73 -14.08 -5.46
C VAL A 144 -16.03 -13.95 -4.12
N LEU A 145 -14.84 -14.57 -4.02
CA LEU A 145 -13.93 -14.44 -2.89
C LEU A 145 -12.64 -13.78 -3.36
N ASP A 146 -12.15 -12.77 -2.62
CA ASP A 146 -10.86 -12.11 -2.82
C ASP A 146 -9.98 -12.35 -1.58
N MET A 147 -8.95 -13.20 -1.73
CA MET A 147 -8.03 -13.57 -0.65
C MET A 147 -6.74 -12.76 -0.71
N GLY A 148 -6.38 -12.13 0.42
CA GLY A 148 -5.34 -11.11 0.46
C GLY A 148 -5.82 -9.87 -0.30
N CYS A 149 -7.01 -9.37 0.05
CA CYS A 149 -7.71 -8.36 -0.75
C CYS A 149 -7.02 -6.97 -0.76
N GLY A 150 -6.12 -6.71 0.19
CA GLY A 150 -5.37 -5.46 0.26
C GLY A 150 -6.29 -4.23 0.31
N THR A 151 -6.18 -3.36 -0.69
CA THR A 151 -7.07 -2.19 -0.86
C THR A 151 -8.52 -2.56 -1.19
N GLY A 152 -8.82 -3.82 -1.48
CA GLY A 152 -10.12 -4.27 -1.97
C GLY A 152 -10.36 -4.02 -3.47
N VAL A 153 -9.38 -3.56 -4.21
CA VAL A 153 -9.53 -3.13 -5.62
C VAL A 153 -10.10 -4.23 -6.51
N LEU A 154 -9.65 -5.48 -6.37
CA LEU A 154 -10.12 -6.59 -7.21
C LEU A 154 -11.57 -6.98 -6.87
N ALA A 155 -11.93 -6.99 -5.58
CA ALA A 155 -13.30 -7.19 -5.12
C ALA A 155 -14.22 -6.08 -5.66
N ILE A 156 -13.79 -4.81 -5.58
CA ILE A 156 -14.55 -3.66 -6.10
C ILE A 156 -14.75 -3.77 -7.62
N ILE A 157 -13.71 -4.10 -8.38
CA ILE A 157 -13.82 -4.33 -9.83
C ILE A 157 -14.83 -5.45 -10.12
N ALA A 158 -14.71 -6.60 -9.45
CA ALA A 158 -15.62 -7.73 -9.63
C ALA A 158 -17.08 -7.35 -9.28
N LYS A 159 -17.28 -6.55 -8.23
CA LYS A 159 -18.61 -6.02 -7.84
C LYS A 159 -19.21 -5.15 -8.93
N LYS A 160 -18.44 -4.18 -9.42
CA LYS A 160 -18.90 -3.26 -10.47
C LYS A 160 -19.16 -3.99 -11.81
N LEU A 161 -18.52 -5.13 -12.05
CA LEU A 161 -18.74 -6.00 -13.21
C LEU A 161 -19.89 -7.00 -13.02
N GLY A 162 -20.63 -6.95 -11.90
CA GLY A 162 -21.90 -7.65 -11.72
C GLY A 162 -21.91 -8.79 -10.70
N ALA A 163 -20.82 -9.02 -9.95
CA ALA A 163 -20.88 -9.93 -8.81
C ALA A 163 -21.86 -9.43 -7.75
N LYS A 164 -22.59 -10.34 -7.10
CA LYS A 164 -23.64 -9.98 -6.14
C LYS A 164 -23.16 -10.13 -4.69
N HIS A 165 -22.52 -11.24 -4.40
CA HIS A 165 -22.05 -11.61 -3.06
C HIS A 165 -20.53 -11.71 -3.07
N LEU A 166 -19.88 -10.72 -2.50
CA LEU A 166 -18.42 -10.68 -2.44
C LEU A 166 -17.95 -10.73 -1.00
N VAL A 167 -16.87 -11.49 -0.84
CA VAL A 167 -16.13 -11.60 0.39
C VAL A 167 -14.69 -11.23 0.11
N GLY A 168 -14.14 -10.25 0.85
CA GLY A 168 -12.72 -9.91 0.88
C GLY A 168 -12.11 -10.34 2.21
N ILE A 169 -10.91 -10.91 2.20
CA ILE A 169 -10.23 -11.33 3.43
C ILE A 169 -8.78 -10.88 3.36
N ASP A 170 -8.30 -10.24 4.42
CA ASP A 170 -6.89 -9.90 4.59
C ASP A 170 -6.45 -10.13 6.03
N ILE A 171 -5.19 -10.51 6.21
CA ILE A 171 -4.61 -10.77 7.54
C ILE A 171 -4.14 -9.50 8.24
N GLU A 172 -3.96 -8.42 7.48
CA GLU A 172 -3.44 -7.15 7.97
C GLU A 172 -4.61 -6.20 8.31
N ASP A 173 -4.63 -5.67 9.53
CA ASP A 173 -5.69 -4.79 10.01
C ASP A 173 -5.83 -3.50 9.18
N TRP A 174 -4.69 -2.88 8.79
CA TRP A 174 -4.71 -1.70 7.92
C TRP A 174 -5.25 -1.98 6.51
N ALA A 175 -5.04 -3.19 5.96
CA ALA A 175 -5.60 -3.59 4.67
C ALA A 175 -7.12 -3.81 4.79
N TYR A 176 -7.56 -4.48 5.85
CA TYR A 176 -8.97 -4.67 6.17
C TYR A 176 -9.71 -3.33 6.29
N GLU A 177 -9.19 -2.37 7.08
CA GLU A 177 -9.79 -1.05 7.23
C GLU A 177 -9.81 -0.28 5.90
N ASN A 178 -8.71 -0.32 5.14
CA ASN A 178 -8.60 0.37 3.86
C ASN A 178 -9.54 -0.21 2.81
N SER A 179 -9.77 -1.53 2.81
CA SER A 179 -10.70 -2.18 1.88
C SER A 179 -12.15 -1.74 2.10
N ILE A 180 -12.57 -1.59 3.36
CA ILE A 180 -13.90 -1.07 3.71
C ILE A 180 -14.05 0.37 3.22
N GLU A 181 -13.09 1.24 3.54
CA GLU A 181 -13.11 2.65 3.11
C GLU A 181 -13.20 2.76 1.58
N ASN A 182 -12.40 1.97 0.85
CA ASN A 182 -12.42 1.98 -0.60
C ASN A 182 -13.72 1.42 -1.19
N ALA A 183 -14.33 0.41 -0.57
CA ALA A 183 -15.62 -0.11 -0.99
C ALA A 183 -16.73 0.94 -0.83
N GLU A 184 -16.74 1.68 0.28
CA GLU A 184 -17.67 2.79 0.52
C GLU A 184 -17.51 3.89 -0.53
N ARG A 185 -16.28 4.29 -0.87
CA ARG A 185 -15.96 5.29 -1.91
C ARG A 185 -16.47 4.91 -3.28
N ASN A 186 -16.62 3.63 -3.54
CA ASN A 186 -17.03 3.08 -4.82
C ASN A 186 -18.50 2.63 -4.89
N ASP A 187 -19.32 2.97 -3.90
CA ASP A 187 -20.72 2.52 -3.77
C ASP A 187 -20.85 0.99 -3.69
N CYS A 188 -19.85 0.33 -3.07
CA CYS A 188 -19.76 -1.12 -2.91
C CYS A 188 -19.74 -1.55 -1.43
N ALA A 189 -20.38 -0.79 -0.54
CA ALA A 189 -20.37 -1.03 0.92
C ALA A 189 -21.01 -2.36 1.33
N ASP A 190 -21.67 -3.06 0.42
CA ASP A 190 -22.25 -4.39 0.63
C ASP A 190 -21.25 -5.55 0.43
N ILE A 191 -19.99 -5.26 0.07
CA ILE A 191 -18.89 -6.24 0.11
C ILE A 191 -18.59 -6.58 1.55
N GLN A 192 -18.52 -7.86 1.88
CA GLN A 192 -18.20 -8.33 3.22
C GLN A 192 -16.70 -8.51 3.37
N PHE A 193 -16.07 -7.69 4.21
CA PHE A 193 -14.65 -7.85 4.53
C PHE A 193 -14.45 -8.52 5.89
N TYR A 194 -13.40 -9.34 6.00
CA TYR A 194 -13.01 -10.03 7.24
C TYR A 194 -11.52 -9.94 7.48
N LEU A 195 -11.15 -9.64 8.71
CA LEU A 195 -9.76 -9.67 9.18
C LEU A 195 -9.38 -11.10 9.57
N GLY A 196 -8.37 -11.67 8.92
CA GLY A 196 -7.85 -13.03 9.19
C GLY A 196 -7.42 -13.77 7.94
N GLY A 197 -7.25 -15.07 8.05
CA GLY A 197 -6.84 -15.98 6.97
C GLY A 197 -7.98 -16.83 6.42
N VAL A 198 -7.61 -18.02 5.89
CA VAL A 198 -8.56 -18.97 5.30
C VAL A 198 -9.64 -19.49 6.26
N GLU A 199 -9.40 -19.40 7.56
CA GLU A 199 -10.36 -19.75 8.60
C GLU A 199 -11.57 -18.81 8.65
N LYS A 200 -11.44 -17.62 8.04
CA LYS A 200 -12.52 -16.64 7.93
C LYS A 200 -13.40 -16.84 6.71
N ILE A 201 -13.03 -17.72 5.79
CA ILE A 201 -13.85 -18.00 4.61
C ILE A 201 -15.21 -18.55 5.06
N PRO A 202 -16.33 -17.88 4.71
CA PRO A 202 -17.67 -18.36 5.04
C PRO A 202 -17.92 -19.76 4.53
N ASN A 203 -18.87 -20.48 5.16
CA ASN A 203 -19.27 -21.82 4.71
C ASN A 203 -20.17 -21.77 3.47
N SER A 204 -19.79 -20.96 2.49
CA SER A 204 -20.43 -20.82 1.18
C SER A 204 -19.51 -21.33 0.08
N LYS A 205 -20.06 -21.47 -1.11
CA LYS A 205 -19.31 -21.79 -2.32
C LYS A 205 -19.21 -20.57 -3.20
N PHE A 206 -18.10 -20.49 -3.96
CA PHE A 206 -17.79 -19.37 -4.82
C PHE A 206 -17.63 -19.85 -6.26
N GLY A 207 -18.20 -19.11 -7.20
CA GLY A 207 -17.98 -19.34 -8.63
C GLY A 207 -16.60 -18.82 -9.08
N LEU A 208 -16.04 -17.83 -8.35
CA LEU A 208 -14.72 -17.27 -8.61
C LEU A 208 -13.99 -17.02 -7.29
N ILE A 209 -12.73 -17.44 -7.21
CA ILE A 209 -11.80 -17.09 -6.15
C ILE A 209 -10.61 -16.37 -6.77
N LEU A 210 -10.32 -15.15 -6.30
CA LEU A 210 -9.14 -14.37 -6.62
C LEU A 210 -8.16 -14.51 -5.46
N ALA A 211 -6.86 -14.69 -5.76
CA ALA A 211 -5.81 -14.69 -4.76
C ALA A 211 -4.51 -14.11 -5.34
N ASN A 212 -4.26 -12.85 -5.00
CA ASN A 212 -3.05 -12.13 -5.41
C ASN A 212 -2.05 -12.06 -4.25
N ILE A 213 -1.50 -13.21 -3.88
CA ILE A 213 -0.60 -13.38 -2.74
C ILE A 213 0.59 -14.26 -3.10
N ASN A 214 1.61 -14.33 -2.25
CA ASN A 214 2.82 -15.07 -2.58
C ASN A 214 2.60 -16.58 -2.77
N LYS A 215 3.44 -17.20 -3.65
CA LYS A 215 3.39 -18.62 -4.04
C LYS A 215 3.26 -19.59 -2.86
N ASN A 216 4.06 -19.37 -1.79
CA ASN A 216 4.10 -20.34 -0.69
C ASN A 216 2.77 -20.40 0.05
N ILE A 217 2.11 -19.27 0.23
CA ILE A 217 0.79 -19.19 0.84
C ILE A 217 -0.27 -19.79 -0.09
N LEU A 218 -0.18 -19.50 -1.41
CA LEU A 218 -1.06 -20.12 -2.41
C LEU A 218 -1.02 -21.65 -2.34
N LEU A 219 0.17 -22.26 -2.31
CA LEU A 219 0.33 -23.70 -2.20
C LEU A 219 -0.28 -24.26 -0.90
N GLN A 220 -0.14 -23.56 0.22
CA GLN A 220 -0.72 -23.97 1.50
C GLN A 220 -2.25 -23.90 1.53
N GLN A 221 -2.83 -22.92 0.82
CA GLN A 221 -4.25 -22.61 0.88
C GLN A 221 -5.07 -23.21 -0.28
N MET A 222 -4.42 -23.70 -1.33
CA MET A 222 -5.08 -24.14 -2.58
C MET A 222 -6.10 -25.27 -2.37
N GLU A 223 -5.87 -26.19 -1.42
CA GLU A 223 -6.84 -27.23 -1.08
C GLU A 223 -8.12 -26.62 -0.46
N THR A 224 -7.98 -25.61 0.37
CA THR A 224 -9.11 -24.88 0.93
C THR A 224 -9.91 -24.18 -0.18
N TYR A 225 -9.23 -23.55 -1.13
CA TYR A 225 -9.86 -22.92 -2.28
C TYR A 225 -10.61 -23.94 -3.14
N PHE A 226 -9.99 -25.10 -3.42
CA PHE A 226 -10.65 -26.19 -4.13
C PHE A 226 -11.95 -26.61 -3.43
N ASN A 227 -11.89 -26.75 -2.11
CA ASN A 227 -13.06 -27.14 -1.32
C ASN A 227 -14.14 -26.07 -1.26
N ARG A 228 -13.79 -24.78 -1.45
CA ARG A 228 -14.74 -23.64 -1.43
C ARG A 228 -15.28 -23.26 -2.81
N LEU A 229 -14.66 -23.71 -3.90
CA LEU A 229 -15.20 -23.49 -5.23
C LEU A 229 -16.45 -24.32 -5.51
N GLU A 230 -17.34 -23.74 -6.29
CA GLU A 230 -18.44 -24.41 -6.98
C GLU A 230 -17.89 -25.41 -8.01
N LYS A 231 -18.74 -26.30 -8.48
CA LYS A 231 -18.41 -27.12 -9.66
C LYS A 231 -18.27 -26.18 -10.84
N ASP A 232 -17.24 -26.37 -11.65
CA ASP A 232 -16.85 -25.49 -12.77
C ASP A 232 -16.39 -24.07 -12.35
N GLY A 233 -16.23 -23.79 -11.06
CA GLY A 233 -15.70 -22.52 -10.55
C GLY A 233 -14.24 -22.32 -10.88
N GLN A 234 -13.82 -21.06 -10.94
CA GLN A 234 -12.48 -20.65 -11.33
C GLN A 234 -11.67 -20.16 -10.14
N LEU A 235 -10.38 -20.51 -10.12
CA LEU A 235 -9.37 -19.99 -9.21
C LEU A 235 -8.37 -19.18 -10.00
N VAL A 236 -8.28 -17.88 -9.73
CA VAL A 236 -7.36 -16.96 -10.37
C VAL A 236 -6.27 -16.57 -9.39
N LEU A 237 -5.05 -16.96 -9.70
CA LEU A 237 -3.88 -16.80 -8.85
C LEU A 237 -2.90 -15.80 -9.46
N SER A 238 -2.29 -14.95 -8.64
CA SER A 238 -1.16 -14.09 -8.99
C SER A 238 -0.34 -13.78 -7.74
N GLY A 239 0.71 -12.94 -7.87
CA GLY A 239 1.64 -12.65 -6.76
C GLY A 239 2.86 -13.58 -6.78
N PHE A 240 3.18 -14.17 -7.93
CA PHE A 240 4.31 -15.06 -8.15
C PHE A 240 4.93 -14.83 -9.53
N PHE A 241 6.12 -15.34 -9.74
CA PHE A 241 6.85 -15.19 -11.00
C PHE A 241 6.44 -16.26 -12.03
N GLN A 242 6.67 -15.95 -13.30
CA GLN A 242 6.41 -16.90 -14.39
C GLN A 242 7.10 -18.26 -14.20
N SER A 243 8.30 -18.27 -13.59
CA SER A 243 9.02 -19.51 -13.24
C SER A 243 8.28 -20.43 -12.27
N ASP A 244 7.31 -19.88 -11.52
CA ASP A 244 6.57 -20.61 -10.49
C ASP A 244 5.28 -21.27 -10.99
N VAL A 245 4.84 -20.91 -12.20
CA VAL A 245 3.58 -21.38 -12.79
C VAL A 245 3.49 -22.90 -12.81
N GLN A 246 4.55 -23.57 -13.27
CA GLN A 246 4.54 -25.04 -13.42
C GLN A 246 4.38 -25.77 -12.08
N ASP A 247 4.91 -25.22 -10.99
CA ASP A 247 4.75 -25.79 -9.65
C ASP A 247 3.30 -25.69 -9.20
N LEU A 248 2.66 -24.51 -9.39
CA LEU A 248 1.26 -24.28 -9.03
C LEU A 248 0.30 -25.14 -9.89
N VAL A 249 0.55 -25.27 -11.20
CA VAL A 249 -0.22 -26.13 -12.09
C VAL A 249 -0.11 -27.59 -11.65
N THR A 250 1.12 -28.05 -11.36
CA THR A 250 1.36 -29.43 -10.94
C THR A 250 0.69 -29.74 -9.61
N PHE A 251 0.77 -28.83 -8.65
CA PHE A 251 0.14 -28.98 -7.35
C PHE A 251 -1.40 -28.93 -7.46
N GLY A 252 -1.94 -27.96 -8.21
CA GLY A 252 -3.36 -27.85 -8.47
C GLY A 252 -3.95 -29.09 -9.15
N GLY A 253 -3.23 -29.64 -10.12
CA GLY A 253 -3.63 -30.90 -10.80
C GLY A 253 -3.79 -32.09 -9.83
N LYS A 254 -2.93 -32.19 -8.81
CA LYS A 254 -3.06 -33.24 -7.76
C LYS A 254 -4.31 -33.08 -6.92
N LEU A 255 -4.81 -31.85 -6.77
CA LEU A 255 -6.05 -31.55 -6.06
C LEU A 255 -7.32 -31.73 -6.92
N GLY A 256 -7.16 -31.88 -8.23
CA GLY A 256 -8.24 -32.03 -9.20
C GLY A 256 -8.57 -30.78 -10.02
N PHE A 257 -7.77 -29.72 -9.93
CA PHE A 257 -7.90 -28.59 -10.82
C PHE A 257 -7.46 -28.91 -12.25
N SER A 258 -8.15 -28.31 -13.20
CA SER A 258 -7.75 -28.29 -14.61
C SER A 258 -7.13 -26.93 -14.94
N TYR A 259 -6.03 -26.93 -15.71
CA TYR A 259 -5.43 -25.70 -16.24
C TYR A 259 -6.36 -25.07 -17.28
N VAL A 260 -6.53 -23.73 -17.21
CA VAL A 260 -7.32 -22.96 -18.18
C VAL A 260 -6.44 -22.06 -19.03
N LYS A 261 -5.78 -21.11 -18.41
CA LYS A 261 -4.90 -20.16 -19.07
C LYS A 261 -3.89 -19.55 -18.10
N GLU A 262 -2.84 -18.98 -18.63
CA GLU A 262 -1.91 -18.09 -17.92
C GLU A 262 -1.66 -16.85 -18.74
N ASN A 263 -1.33 -15.76 -18.06
CA ASN A 263 -0.83 -14.52 -18.66
C ASN A 263 0.33 -14.01 -17.83
N ASN A 264 1.18 -13.20 -18.43
CA ASN A 264 2.31 -12.56 -17.75
C ASN A 264 2.45 -11.10 -18.16
N ASP A 265 3.00 -10.32 -17.24
CA ASP A 265 3.42 -8.94 -17.43
C ASP A 265 4.82 -8.83 -16.81
N GLU A 266 5.83 -8.60 -17.66
CA GLU A 266 7.25 -8.76 -17.33
C GLU A 266 7.54 -10.16 -16.78
N ASN A 267 8.00 -10.27 -15.52
CA ASN A 267 8.31 -11.53 -14.86
C ASN A 267 7.16 -12.07 -13.99
N TRP A 268 6.10 -11.28 -13.79
CA TRP A 268 4.94 -11.66 -12.98
C TRP A 268 3.92 -12.43 -13.79
N ALA A 269 3.29 -13.40 -13.17
CA ALA A 269 2.32 -14.25 -13.83
C ALA A 269 0.95 -14.22 -13.12
N MET A 270 -0.07 -14.51 -13.92
CA MET A 270 -1.42 -14.88 -13.49
C MET A 270 -1.75 -16.26 -14.02
N LEU A 271 -2.32 -17.10 -13.18
CA LEU A 271 -2.74 -18.45 -13.53
C LEU A 271 -4.24 -18.64 -13.26
N VAL A 272 -4.97 -19.21 -14.20
CA VAL A 272 -6.37 -19.58 -14.05
C VAL A 272 -6.48 -21.09 -14.04
N LEU A 273 -7.04 -21.60 -12.96
CA LEU A 273 -7.38 -23.01 -12.76
C LEU A 273 -8.90 -23.15 -12.65
N LYS A 274 -9.44 -24.31 -13.03
CA LYS A 274 -10.87 -24.62 -12.96
C LYS A 274 -11.08 -25.92 -12.18
N LYS A 275 -12.09 -25.93 -11.30
CA LYS A 275 -12.52 -27.12 -10.55
C LYS A 275 -13.38 -28.04 -11.40
#